data_444b70f30a4ba1865781599827a07358
#
_entry.id   444b70f30a4ba1865781599827a07358
#
_cell.length_a   1.000
_cell.length_b   1.000
_cell.length_c   1.000
_cell.angle_alpha   90.00
_cell.angle_beta   90.00
_cell.angle_gamma   90.00
#
_symmetry.space_group_name_H-M   'P 1'
#
loop_
_entity.id
_entity.type
_entity.pdbx_description
1 polymer ?
#
loop_
_entity_poly.entity_id
_entity_poly.type
_entity_poly.pdbx_seq_one_letter_code
_entity_poly.pdbx_strand_id
1 'polypeptide(L)'
;MGKLKAEKMVLGMVQTNTWFAVNEQTGEVLIIDPADCADKIERKITEAGWKPTAILLTHGHFDHIGAVESLRRTYGILCYAGEEEKEVLENTEWNLSASFCRTGFALRADRFLADGQVLELAGFEIHVIHTPGHTKGGVCYYLPEEKAVFSGDTLFRTSVGRSDFPTGSMSELVRSVRAMFEQLPDDTAVYTGHNSTTQIAYEKRFNPFI
;
A
#
# COMPACT_ATOMS: atom_id res chain seq x y z
N MET A 1 14.42 -16.98 11.10
CA MET A 1 13.75 -15.76 11.61
C MET A 1 13.54 -14.86 10.42
N GLY A 2 12.32 -14.37 10.22
CA GLY A 2 12.04 -13.39 9.18
C GLY A 2 12.93 -12.14 9.32
N LYS A 3 13.26 -11.53 8.20
CA LYS A 3 14.08 -10.30 8.16
C LYS A 3 13.24 -9.03 8.14
N LEU A 4 11.90 -9.17 8.06
CA LEU A 4 10.98 -8.04 8.00
C LEU A 4 10.70 -7.47 9.39
N LYS A 5 10.97 -6.19 9.55
CA LYS A 5 10.39 -5.35 10.59
C LYS A 5 9.42 -4.36 9.94
N ALA A 6 8.13 -4.51 10.19
CA ALA A 6 7.12 -3.57 9.71
C ALA A 6 6.89 -2.48 10.77
N GLU A 7 7.23 -1.24 10.43
CA GLU A 7 6.94 -0.06 11.24
C GLU A 7 5.95 0.85 10.50
N LYS A 8 5.16 1.64 11.22
CA LYS A 8 4.24 2.59 10.61
C LYS A 8 4.32 3.99 11.18
N MET A 9 3.94 4.94 10.36
CA MET A 9 3.55 6.29 10.76
C MET A 9 2.11 6.54 10.31
N VAL A 10 1.30 7.13 11.18
CA VAL A 10 -0.05 7.57 10.81
C VAL A 10 0.03 9.02 10.39
N LEU A 11 -0.28 9.33 9.14
CA LEU A 11 -0.03 10.62 8.52
C LEU A 11 -1.28 11.16 7.79
N GLY A 12 -1.25 12.46 7.51
CA GLY A 12 -2.29 13.12 6.74
C GLY A 12 -3.62 13.33 7.48
N MET A 13 -4.54 14.02 6.81
CA MET A 13 -5.82 14.43 7.40
C MET A 13 -6.79 13.28 7.65
N VAL A 14 -6.64 12.17 6.92
CA VAL A 14 -7.48 10.97 7.05
C VAL A 14 -6.78 9.81 7.75
N GLN A 15 -5.61 10.10 8.36
CA GLN A 15 -4.87 9.17 9.23
C GLN A 15 -4.46 7.87 8.53
N THR A 16 -3.86 8.01 7.36
CA THR A 16 -3.35 6.89 6.56
C THR A 16 -2.09 6.29 7.19
N ASN A 17 -1.99 4.99 7.18
CA ASN A 17 -0.83 4.24 7.62
C ASN A 17 0.23 4.22 6.50
N THR A 18 1.26 5.06 6.60
CA THR A 18 2.48 4.89 5.82
C THR A 18 3.32 3.78 6.46
N TRP A 19 3.62 2.72 5.71
CA TRP A 19 4.39 1.59 6.21
C TRP A 19 5.84 1.62 5.75
N PHE A 20 6.72 1.14 6.63
CA PHE A 20 8.13 0.90 6.38
C PHE A 20 8.40 -0.59 6.52
N ALA A 21 8.62 -1.27 5.39
CA ALA A 21 9.05 -2.66 5.38
C ALA A 21 10.59 -2.67 5.43
N VAL A 22 11.13 -2.83 6.62
CA VAL A 22 12.57 -2.75 6.89
C VAL A 22 13.18 -4.14 6.88
N ASN A 23 14.22 -4.33 6.09
CA ASN A 23 15.08 -5.50 6.20
C ASN A 23 16.10 -5.27 7.32
N GLU A 24 15.89 -5.94 8.46
CA GLU A 24 16.76 -5.78 9.64
C GLU A 24 18.22 -6.23 9.42
N GLN A 25 18.47 -7.04 8.39
CA GLN A 25 19.83 -7.51 8.10
C GLN A 25 20.66 -6.48 7.32
N THR A 26 20.00 -5.71 6.43
CA THR A 26 20.70 -4.77 5.53
C THR A 26 20.43 -3.30 5.86
N GLY A 27 19.36 -3.03 6.61
CA GLY A 27 18.83 -1.68 6.86
C GLY A 27 18.14 -1.06 5.65
N GLU A 28 17.94 -1.82 4.57
CA GLU A 28 17.15 -1.38 3.42
C GLU A 28 15.67 -1.33 3.77
N VAL A 29 14.96 -0.34 3.20
CA VAL A 29 13.54 -0.13 3.50
C VAL A 29 12.72 0.17 2.25
N LEU A 30 11.56 -0.47 2.16
CA LEU A 30 10.49 -0.11 1.24
C LEU A 30 9.52 0.83 1.96
N ILE A 31 9.13 1.90 1.29
CA ILE A 31 8.12 2.84 1.80
C ILE A 31 6.81 2.52 1.08
N ILE A 32 5.80 2.12 1.84
CA ILE A 32 4.49 1.76 1.29
C ILE A 32 3.52 2.87 1.64
N ASP A 33 2.83 3.40 0.63
CA ASP A 33 1.82 4.45 0.72
C ASP A 33 2.31 5.67 1.53
N PRO A 34 3.32 6.42 1.04
CA PRO A 34 3.80 7.62 1.73
C PRO A 34 2.77 8.75 1.65
N ALA A 35 1.89 8.77 2.63
CA ALA A 35 0.65 9.53 2.69
C ALA A 35 0.83 11.04 2.59
N ASP A 36 1.65 11.61 3.48
CA ASP A 36 1.80 13.05 3.65
C ASP A 36 3.06 13.37 4.47
N CYS A 37 3.34 14.66 4.72
CA CYS A 37 4.40 15.09 5.64
C CYS A 37 5.77 14.45 5.34
N ALA A 38 6.26 14.58 4.11
CA ALA A 38 7.53 14.00 3.67
C ALA A 38 8.69 14.28 4.64
N ASP A 39 8.74 15.49 5.24
CA ASP A 39 9.73 15.89 6.25
C ASP A 39 9.75 14.97 7.49
N LYS A 40 8.58 14.49 7.92
CA LYS A 40 8.47 13.55 9.04
C LYS A 40 8.97 12.16 8.64
N ILE A 41 8.64 11.72 7.43
CA ILE A 41 9.12 10.45 6.86
C ILE A 41 10.65 10.49 6.74
N GLU A 42 11.21 11.54 6.15
CA GLU A 42 12.65 11.73 5.98
C GLU A 42 13.39 11.75 7.32
N ARG A 43 12.84 12.43 8.33
CA ARG A 43 13.37 12.44 9.69
C ARG A 43 13.39 11.04 10.29
N LYS A 44 12.27 10.31 10.21
CA LYS A 44 12.15 8.92 10.70
C LYS A 44 13.21 8.01 10.06
N ILE A 45 13.37 8.09 8.75
CA ILE A 45 14.36 7.33 7.99
C ILE A 45 15.78 7.65 8.46
N THR A 46 16.09 8.95 8.61
CA THR A 46 17.42 9.42 9.03
C THR A 46 17.74 8.98 10.46
N GLU A 47 16.81 9.17 11.40
CA GLU A 47 16.99 8.78 12.81
C GLU A 47 17.15 7.27 12.98
N ALA A 48 16.47 6.48 12.15
CA ALA A 48 16.56 5.02 12.17
C ALA A 48 17.80 4.47 11.41
N GLY A 49 18.47 5.31 10.63
CA GLY A 49 19.61 4.88 9.79
C GLY A 49 19.20 3.96 8.62
N TRP A 50 17.95 4.05 8.16
CA TRP A 50 17.44 3.20 7.08
C TRP A 50 17.91 3.70 5.72
N LYS A 51 17.91 2.75 4.75
CA LYS A 51 18.30 2.98 3.34
C LYS A 51 17.08 2.78 2.45
N PRO A 52 16.34 3.84 2.06
CA PRO A 52 15.20 3.73 1.16
C PRO A 52 15.63 3.15 -0.19
N THR A 53 14.87 2.16 -0.69
CA THR A 53 15.16 1.47 -1.96
C THR A 53 14.06 1.66 -2.99
N ALA A 54 12.80 1.73 -2.55
CA ALA A 54 11.64 1.94 -3.43
C ALA A 54 10.44 2.48 -2.66
N ILE A 55 9.50 3.06 -3.41
CA ILE A 55 8.14 3.36 -2.97
C ILE A 55 7.19 2.38 -3.65
N LEU A 56 6.31 1.73 -2.87
CA LEU A 56 5.26 0.86 -3.37
C LEU A 56 3.90 1.49 -3.04
N LEU A 57 3.07 1.71 -4.05
CA LEU A 57 1.72 2.23 -3.87
C LEU A 57 0.71 1.10 -3.98
N THR A 58 -0.12 0.93 -2.96
CA THR A 58 -1.23 -0.02 -3.01
C THR A 58 -2.32 0.48 -3.95
N HIS A 59 -2.56 1.79 -3.95
CA HIS A 59 -3.49 2.46 -4.86
C HIS A 59 -3.20 3.97 -4.95
N GLY A 60 -3.95 4.69 -5.78
CA GLY A 60 -3.63 6.06 -6.18
C GLY A 60 -4.40 7.16 -5.46
N HIS A 61 -5.16 6.92 -4.41
CA HIS A 61 -5.85 8.00 -3.70
C HIS A 61 -4.88 8.97 -3.04
N PHE A 62 -5.29 10.25 -2.99
CA PHE A 62 -4.46 11.39 -2.58
C PHE A 62 -3.75 11.19 -1.25
N ASP A 63 -4.39 10.52 -0.33
CA ASP A 63 -3.91 10.30 1.03
C ASP A 63 -2.88 9.16 1.14
N HIS A 64 -2.66 8.39 0.07
CA HIS A 64 -1.59 7.38 -0.02
C HIS A 64 -0.36 7.87 -0.80
N ILE A 65 -0.46 9.01 -1.50
CA ILE A 65 0.56 9.42 -2.48
C ILE A 65 1.17 10.81 -2.21
N GLY A 66 0.72 11.53 -1.18
CA GLY A 66 1.06 12.94 -0.98
C GLY A 66 2.55 13.23 -0.79
N ALA A 67 3.33 12.30 -0.24
CA ALA A 67 4.76 12.49 -0.03
C ALA A 67 5.65 11.90 -1.14
N VAL A 68 5.10 11.18 -2.13
CA VAL A 68 5.85 10.43 -3.15
C VAL A 68 6.88 11.29 -3.87
N GLU A 69 6.47 12.42 -4.43
CA GLU A 69 7.36 13.28 -5.25
C GLU A 69 8.53 13.87 -4.44
N SER A 70 8.30 14.18 -3.17
CA SER A 70 9.37 14.66 -2.29
C SER A 70 10.39 13.56 -2.01
N LEU A 71 9.92 12.38 -1.62
CA LEU A 71 10.79 11.25 -1.29
C LEU A 71 11.58 10.75 -2.51
N ARG A 72 10.96 10.72 -3.70
CA ARG A 72 11.66 10.39 -4.95
C ARG A 72 12.83 11.35 -5.21
N ARG A 73 12.63 12.64 -5.04
CA ARG A 73 13.69 13.65 -5.21
C ARG A 73 14.79 13.52 -4.17
N THR A 74 14.41 13.31 -2.91
CA THR A 74 15.36 13.23 -1.80
C THR A 74 16.26 12.01 -1.89
N TYR A 75 15.69 10.85 -2.23
CA TYR A 75 16.41 9.57 -2.18
C TYR A 75 16.79 8.99 -3.54
N GLY A 76 16.29 9.53 -4.64
CA GLY A 76 16.55 9.02 -6.00
C GLY A 76 15.96 7.63 -6.23
N ILE A 77 14.86 7.27 -5.55
CA ILE A 77 14.22 5.95 -5.60
C ILE A 77 13.02 5.94 -6.54
N LEU A 78 12.69 4.75 -7.07
CA LEU A 78 11.57 4.55 -7.97
C LEU A 78 10.27 4.32 -7.21
N CYS A 79 9.17 4.76 -7.83
CA CYS A 79 7.80 4.54 -7.37
C CYS A 79 7.12 3.50 -8.27
N TYR A 80 6.50 2.48 -7.64
CA TYR A 80 5.80 1.37 -8.27
C TYR A 80 4.31 1.41 -7.92
N ALA A 81 3.45 1.05 -8.87
CA ALA A 81 2.00 0.94 -8.69
C ALA A 81 1.42 -0.17 -9.58
N GLY A 82 0.21 -0.62 -9.31
CA GLY A 82 -0.51 -1.53 -10.20
C GLY A 82 -0.72 -0.91 -11.59
N GLU A 83 -0.69 -1.73 -12.66
CA GLU A 83 -0.81 -1.21 -14.03
C GLU A 83 -2.16 -0.55 -14.31
N GLU A 84 -3.24 -1.09 -13.77
CA GLU A 84 -4.58 -0.54 -13.90
C GLU A 84 -4.79 0.72 -13.04
N GLU A 85 -3.85 1.05 -12.13
CA GLU A 85 -3.91 2.24 -11.29
C GLU A 85 -3.39 3.51 -11.98
N LYS A 86 -2.77 3.38 -13.15
CA LYS A 86 -2.21 4.50 -13.89
C LYS A 86 -3.17 5.65 -14.08
N GLU A 87 -4.39 5.37 -14.55
CA GLU A 87 -5.38 6.42 -14.79
C GLU A 87 -5.89 7.06 -13.50
N VAL A 88 -5.97 6.30 -12.41
CA VAL A 88 -6.35 6.83 -11.08
C VAL A 88 -5.29 7.82 -10.62
N LEU A 89 -4.02 7.46 -10.68
CA LEU A 89 -2.89 8.33 -10.29
C LEU A 89 -2.83 9.63 -11.11
N GLU A 90 -3.06 9.54 -12.43
CA GLU A 90 -2.93 10.67 -13.36
C GLU A 90 -4.19 11.56 -13.40
N ASN A 91 -5.32 11.17 -12.81
CA ASN A 91 -6.59 11.89 -12.81
C ASN A 91 -6.94 12.45 -11.42
N THR A 92 -6.97 13.76 -11.27
CA THR A 92 -7.19 14.45 -9.99
C THR A 92 -8.58 14.21 -9.37
N GLU A 93 -9.59 13.91 -10.18
CA GLU A 93 -10.93 13.53 -9.71
C GLU A 93 -10.96 12.08 -9.21
N TRP A 94 -10.24 11.18 -9.88
CA TRP A 94 -10.21 9.77 -9.53
C TRP A 94 -9.28 9.49 -8.35
N ASN A 95 -8.16 10.21 -8.24
CA ASN A 95 -7.30 10.13 -7.06
C ASN A 95 -7.83 10.97 -5.89
N LEU A 96 -8.95 11.65 -6.06
CA LEU A 96 -9.67 12.47 -5.08
C LEU A 96 -8.94 13.74 -4.64
N SER A 97 -7.77 14.05 -5.16
CA SER A 97 -7.03 15.26 -4.76
C SER A 97 -7.77 16.55 -5.12
N ALA A 98 -8.53 16.57 -6.23
CA ALA A 98 -9.36 17.73 -6.59
C ALA A 98 -10.45 18.02 -5.55
N SER A 99 -10.97 16.99 -4.88
CA SER A 99 -12.07 17.12 -3.91
C SER A 99 -11.58 17.39 -2.48
N PHE A 100 -10.43 16.84 -2.10
CA PHE A 100 -9.96 16.87 -0.71
C PHE A 100 -8.75 17.77 -0.47
N CYS A 101 -7.99 18.14 -1.51
CA CYS A 101 -6.85 19.01 -1.40
C CYS A 101 -7.17 20.43 -1.87
N ARG A 102 -6.46 21.42 -1.34
CA ARG A 102 -6.62 22.83 -1.79
C ARG A 102 -6.35 23.00 -3.29
N THR A 103 -5.42 22.21 -3.82
CA THR A 103 -5.10 22.13 -5.23
C THR A 103 -4.96 20.66 -5.58
N GLY A 104 -5.72 20.20 -6.58
CA GLY A 104 -5.60 18.84 -7.08
C GLY A 104 -4.19 18.60 -7.66
N PHE A 105 -3.71 17.37 -7.50
CA PHE A 105 -2.40 16.97 -8.04
C PHE A 105 -2.48 15.56 -8.64
N ALA A 106 -1.76 15.36 -9.72
CA ALA A 106 -1.59 14.08 -10.37
C ALA A 106 -0.21 13.51 -10.06
N LEU A 107 -0.10 12.19 -10.05
CA LEU A 107 1.14 11.46 -9.85
C LEU A 107 1.37 10.50 -11.02
N ARG A 108 2.62 10.31 -11.40
CA ARG A 108 3.02 9.25 -12.33
C ARG A 108 4.02 8.32 -11.66
N ALA A 109 3.68 7.04 -11.57
CA ALA A 109 4.61 6.02 -11.10
C ALA A 109 5.70 5.76 -12.17
N ASP A 110 6.89 5.33 -11.72
CA ASP A 110 8.01 4.99 -12.61
C ASP A 110 7.85 3.60 -13.23
N ARG A 111 7.17 2.70 -12.53
CA ARG A 111 6.93 1.32 -12.94
C ARG A 111 5.50 0.92 -12.63
N PHE A 112 4.88 0.25 -13.58
CA PHE A 112 3.56 -0.33 -13.44
C PHE A 112 3.69 -1.86 -13.39
N LEU A 113 2.96 -2.48 -12.48
CA LEU A 113 3.08 -3.87 -12.10
C LEU A 113 1.83 -4.65 -12.50
N ALA A 114 2.04 -5.77 -13.19
CA ALA A 114 0.97 -6.69 -13.52
C ALA A 114 0.60 -7.60 -12.33
N ASP A 115 -0.63 -8.14 -12.37
CA ASP A 115 -1.04 -9.18 -11.42
C ASP A 115 -0.11 -10.41 -11.50
N GLY A 116 0.21 -10.98 -10.34
CA GLY A 116 1.12 -12.12 -10.22
C GLY A 116 2.60 -11.81 -10.49
N GLN A 117 2.95 -10.55 -10.76
CA GLN A 117 4.37 -10.18 -10.92
C GLN A 117 5.12 -10.35 -9.60
N VAL A 118 6.35 -10.85 -9.68
CA VAL A 118 7.25 -10.99 -8.53
C VAL A 118 8.38 -9.97 -8.64
N LEU A 119 8.66 -9.29 -7.54
CA LEU A 119 9.72 -8.30 -7.40
C LEU A 119 10.75 -8.77 -6.38
N GLU A 120 12.01 -8.43 -6.62
CA GLU A 120 13.10 -8.56 -5.67
C GLU A 120 13.57 -7.16 -5.26
N LEU A 121 13.12 -6.65 -4.11
CA LEU A 121 13.45 -5.31 -3.61
C LEU A 121 13.78 -5.34 -2.12
N ALA A 122 14.77 -4.57 -1.70
CA ALA A 122 15.24 -4.51 -0.31
C ALA A 122 15.56 -5.91 0.28
N GLY A 123 15.90 -6.89 -0.56
CA GLY A 123 16.13 -8.27 -0.20
C GLY A 123 14.86 -9.05 0.16
N PHE A 124 13.68 -8.57 -0.21
CA PHE A 124 12.42 -9.29 -0.09
C PHE A 124 11.96 -9.78 -1.46
N GLU A 125 11.41 -10.99 -1.52
CA GLU A 125 10.55 -11.45 -2.59
C GLU A 125 9.14 -10.92 -2.33
N ILE A 126 8.55 -10.23 -3.31
CA ILE A 126 7.26 -9.55 -3.17
C ILE A 126 6.36 -9.96 -4.32
N HIS A 127 5.25 -10.60 -3.99
CA HIS A 127 4.22 -10.97 -4.96
C HIS A 127 3.18 -9.85 -5.05
N VAL A 128 2.92 -9.39 -6.26
CA VAL A 128 1.88 -8.40 -6.55
C VAL A 128 0.55 -9.13 -6.75
N ILE A 129 -0.46 -8.77 -5.99
CA ILE A 129 -1.81 -9.33 -6.09
C ILE A 129 -2.76 -8.19 -6.50
N HIS A 130 -3.33 -8.26 -7.69
CA HIS A 130 -4.34 -7.29 -8.13
C HIS A 130 -5.63 -7.49 -7.34
N THR A 131 -6.10 -6.45 -6.67
CA THR A 131 -7.26 -6.48 -5.77
C THR A 131 -8.22 -5.32 -6.09
N PRO A 132 -8.87 -5.35 -7.26
CA PRO A 132 -9.79 -4.29 -7.67
C PRO A 132 -11.01 -4.20 -6.76
N GLY A 133 -11.56 -2.98 -6.66
CA GLY A 133 -12.83 -2.75 -5.99
C GLY A 133 -12.86 -1.55 -5.05
N HIS A 134 -11.77 -1.21 -4.35
CA HIS A 134 -11.60 0.11 -3.74
C HIS A 134 -11.25 1.13 -4.82
N THR A 135 -10.23 0.84 -5.61
CA THR A 135 -9.97 1.39 -6.93
C THR A 135 -9.89 0.27 -7.96
N LYS A 136 -9.91 0.59 -9.25
CA LYS A 136 -9.84 -0.44 -10.31
C LYS A 136 -8.47 -1.11 -10.40
N GLY A 137 -7.40 -0.43 -10.03
CA GLY A 137 -6.02 -0.90 -10.17
C GLY A 137 -5.32 -1.15 -8.83
N GLY A 138 -6.07 -1.17 -7.72
CA GLY A 138 -5.52 -1.45 -6.41
C GLY A 138 -4.81 -2.79 -6.35
N VAL A 139 -3.67 -2.82 -5.64
CA VAL A 139 -2.86 -4.02 -5.45
C VAL A 139 -2.51 -4.24 -3.99
N CYS A 140 -2.30 -5.50 -3.62
CA CYS A 140 -1.67 -5.88 -2.36
C CYS A 140 -0.26 -6.39 -2.63
N TYR A 141 0.67 -6.13 -1.71
CA TYR A 141 2.04 -6.61 -1.77
C TYR A 141 2.24 -7.72 -0.73
N TYR A 142 2.38 -8.95 -1.20
CA TYR A 142 2.56 -10.12 -0.34
C TYR A 142 4.03 -10.55 -0.30
N LEU A 143 4.57 -10.69 0.91
CA LEU A 143 5.91 -11.17 1.19
C LEU A 143 5.80 -12.59 1.78
N PRO A 144 5.92 -13.64 0.97
CA PRO A 144 5.60 -15.02 1.39
C PRO A 144 6.52 -15.54 2.50
N GLU A 145 7.82 -15.28 2.43
CA GLU A 145 8.78 -15.72 3.45
C GLU A 145 8.52 -15.07 4.82
N GLU A 146 7.95 -13.87 4.82
CA GLU A 146 7.66 -13.08 6.01
C GLU A 146 6.22 -13.27 6.50
N LYS A 147 5.38 -13.98 5.73
CA LYS A 147 3.93 -14.14 5.97
C LYS A 147 3.25 -12.80 6.25
N ALA A 148 3.51 -11.84 5.39
CA ALA A 148 3.11 -10.44 5.52
C ALA A 148 2.48 -9.94 4.23
N VAL A 149 1.33 -9.26 4.31
CA VAL A 149 0.69 -8.58 3.18
C VAL A 149 0.37 -7.14 3.54
N PHE A 150 0.76 -6.21 2.67
CA PHE A 150 0.35 -4.81 2.72
C PHE A 150 -0.87 -4.65 1.82
N SER A 151 -2.04 -4.46 2.45
CA SER A 151 -3.34 -4.54 1.76
C SER A 151 -3.87 -3.18 1.31
N GLY A 152 -3.24 -2.08 1.72
CA GLY A 152 -3.83 -0.76 1.51
C GLY A 152 -5.29 -0.74 1.98
N ASP A 153 -6.16 -0.26 1.12
CA ASP A 153 -7.59 -0.13 1.38
C ASP A 153 -8.43 -1.28 0.81
N THR A 154 -7.81 -2.43 0.53
CA THR A 154 -8.54 -3.65 0.15
C THR A 154 -9.19 -4.31 1.36
N LEU A 155 -8.41 -4.60 2.41
CA LEU A 155 -8.85 -5.34 3.60
C LEU A 155 -8.44 -4.60 4.87
N PHE A 156 -9.41 -4.38 5.75
CA PHE A 156 -9.22 -3.83 7.09
C PHE A 156 -9.64 -4.83 8.17
N ARG A 157 -9.30 -4.51 9.41
CA ARG A 157 -9.76 -5.31 10.54
C ARG A 157 -11.28 -5.23 10.67
N THR A 158 -11.96 -6.37 10.47
CA THR A 158 -13.42 -6.54 10.45
C THR A 158 -14.14 -5.61 9.46
N SER A 159 -13.46 -5.22 8.40
CA SER A 159 -14.00 -4.33 7.37
C SER A 159 -13.26 -4.49 6.05
N VAL A 160 -13.75 -3.80 5.03
CA VAL A 160 -13.11 -3.64 3.72
C VAL A 160 -13.09 -2.15 3.36
N GLY A 161 -12.33 -1.79 2.35
CA GLY A 161 -12.32 -0.43 1.81
C GLY A 161 -13.71 -0.01 1.31
N ARG A 162 -13.94 1.28 1.27
CA ARG A 162 -15.14 1.81 0.60
C ARG A 162 -15.01 1.67 -0.93
N SER A 163 -16.13 1.62 -1.60
CA SER A 163 -16.19 1.40 -3.05
C SER A 163 -17.15 2.34 -3.78
N ASP A 164 -17.50 3.44 -3.13
CA ASP A 164 -18.45 4.45 -3.64
C ASP A 164 -17.75 5.68 -4.28
N PHE A 165 -16.43 5.65 -4.36
CA PHE A 165 -15.63 6.62 -5.10
C PHE A 165 -15.46 6.22 -6.58
N PRO A 166 -14.99 7.14 -7.45
CA PRO A 166 -14.69 6.81 -8.84
C PRO A 166 -13.84 5.54 -8.95
N THR A 167 -14.18 4.68 -9.90
CA THR A 167 -13.56 3.37 -10.15
C THR A 167 -13.81 2.29 -9.10
N GLY A 168 -14.55 2.59 -8.03
CA GLY A 168 -14.89 1.64 -6.98
C GLY A 168 -16.01 0.66 -7.36
N SER A 169 -15.96 -0.57 -6.81
CA SER A 169 -16.94 -1.62 -7.01
C SER A 169 -16.97 -2.58 -5.82
N MET A 170 -18.03 -2.56 -5.02
CA MET A 170 -18.16 -3.46 -3.86
C MET A 170 -18.12 -4.94 -4.26
N SER A 171 -18.75 -5.28 -5.38
CA SER A 171 -18.76 -6.67 -5.85
C SER A 171 -17.38 -7.18 -6.27
N GLU A 172 -16.54 -6.30 -6.82
CA GLU A 172 -15.14 -6.62 -7.14
C GLU A 172 -14.30 -6.72 -5.88
N LEU A 173 -14.46 -5.78 -4.95
CA LEU A 173 -13.73 -5.78 -3.69
C LEU A 173 -13.97 -7.06 -2.89
N VAL A 174 -15.23 -7.50 -2.78
CA VAL A 174 -15.56 -8.77 -2.11
C VAL A 174 -14.92 -9.96 -2.82
N ARG A 175 -14.92 -10.00 -4.16
CA ARG A 175 -14.23 -11.06 -4.93
C ARG A 175 -12.72 -11.04 -4.67
N SER A 176 -12.10 -9.87 -4.68
CA SER A 176 -10.68 -9.69 -4.40
C SER A 176 -10.29 -10.21 -3.02
N VAL A 177 -11.05 -9.85 -1.99
CA VAL A 177 -10.77 -10.31 -0.63
C VAL A 177 -10.97 -11.84 -0.49
N ARG A 178 -12.00 -12.41 -1.12
CA ARG A 178 -12.18 -13.87 -1.13
C ARG A 178 -11.02 -14.59 -1.81
N ALA A 179 -10.56 -14.08 -2.96
CA ALA A 179 -9.40 -14.63 -3.65
C ALA A 179 -8.12 -14.54 -2.79
N MET A 180 -7.92 -13.42 -2.07
CA MET A 180 -6.82 -13.31 -1.10
C MET A 180 -6.92 -14.37 0.01
N PHE A 181 -8.13 -14.65 0.52
CA PHE A 181 -8.33 -15.67 1.55
C PHE A 181 -8.04 -17.09 1.06
N GLU A 182 -8.23 -17.36 -0.22
CA GLU A 182 -7.88 -18.64 -0.84
C GLU A 182 -6.37 -18.79 -1.08
N GLN A 183 -5.70 -17.70 -1.42
CA GLN A 183 -4.28 -17.69 -1.79
C GLN A 183 -3.34 -17.57 -0.58
N LEU A 184 -3.73 -16.79 0.45
CA LEU A 184 -2.83 -16.45 1.54
C LEU A 184 -2.98 -17.42 2.73
N PRO A 185 -1.85 -17.86 3.31
CA PRO A 185 -1.87 -18.65 4.54
C PRO A 185 -2.59 -17.94 5.69
N ASP A 186 -3.23 -18.70 6.53
CA ASP A 186 -4.02 -18.21 7.67
C ASP A 186 -3.22 -17.35 8.66
N ASP A 187 -1.94 -17.65 8.83
CA ASP A 187 -1.02 -16.93 9.72
C ASP A 187 -0.38 -15.70 9.09
N THR A 188 -0.83 -15.29 7.89
CA THR A 188 -0.36 -14.06 7.23
C THR A 188 -0.85 -12.82 7.98
N ALA A 189 0.09 -11.96 8.40
CA ALA A 189 -0.20 -10.65 8.98
C ALA A 189 -0.66 -9.67 7.87
N VAL A 190 -1.68 -8.87 8.16
CA VAL A 190 -2.24 -7.88 7.23
C VAL A 190 -1.94 -6.47 7.74
N TYR A 191 -1.17 -5.74 6.96
CA TYR A 191 -0.80 -4.34 7.17
C TYR A 191 -1.70 -3.44 6.32
N THR A 192 -2.66 -2.82 6.98
CA THR A 192 -3.78 -2.09 6.37
C THR A 192 -3.43 -0.65 6.06
N GLY A 193 -4.12 -0.02 5.08
CA GLY A 193 -3.97 1.40 4.76
C GLY A 193 -4.45 2.34 5.88
N HIS A 194 -5.42 1.91 6.67
CA HIS A 194 -5.94 2.65 7.83
C HIS A 194 -6.14 1.76 9.04
N ASN A 195 -6.26 2.38 10.22
CA ASN A 195 -6.59 1.73 11.50
C ASN A 195 -5.54 0.67 11.94
N SER A 196 -6.03 -0.44 12.48
CA SER A 196 -5.22 -1.48 13.08
C SER A 196 -4.89 -2.59 12.09
N THR A 197 -3.73 -3.22 12.26
CA THR A 197 -3.38 -4.48 11.59
C THR A 197 -4.33 -5.61 11.96
N THR A 198 -4.35 -6.63 11.12
CA THR A 198 -5.13 -7.84 11.36
C THR A 198 -4.37 -9.08 10.87
N GLN A 199 -5.05 -10.21 10.68
CA GLN A 199 -4.50 -11.47 10.21
C GLN A 199 -5.52 -12.19 9.35
N ILE A 200 -5.07 -12.92 8.34
CA ILE A 200 -5.97 -13.62 7.40
C ILE A 200 -6.94 -14.56 8.13
N ALA A 201 -6.45 -15.37 9.07
CA ALA A 201 -7.33 -16.27 9.86
C ALA A 201 -8.42 -15.52 10.65
N TYR A 202 -8.07 -14.35 11.18
CA TYR A 202 -9.02 -13.52 11.91
C TYR A 202 -10.12 -13.00 10.98
N GLU A 203 -9.74 -12.48 9.82
CA GLU A 203 -10.68 -11.91 8.86
C GLU A 203 -11.57 -12.98 8.20
N LYS A 204 -11.03 -14.16 7.88
CA LYS A 204 -11.84 -15.31 7.42
C LYS A 204 -12.99 -15.66 8.38
N ARG A 205 -12.78 -15.44 9.67
CA ARG A 205 -13.74 -15.80 10.72
C ARG A 205 -14.70 -14.69 11.09
N PHE A 206 -14.25 -13.43 11.06
CA PHE A 206 -14.97 -12.34 11.70
C PHE A 206 -15.30 -11.17 10.78
N ASN A 207 -14.82 -11.16 9.54
CA ASN A 207 -15.12 -10.07 8.62
C ASN A 207 -16.57 -10.18 8.12
N PRO A 208 -17.43 -9.19 8.40
CA PRO A 208 -18.86 -9.27 8.07
C PRO A 208 -19.17 -9.03 6.59
N PHE A 209 -18.16 -8.63 5.78
CA PHE A 209 -18.32 -8.33 4.35
C PHE A 209 -18.03 -9.52 3.44
N ILE A 210 -17.46 -10.63 3.99
CA ILE A 210 -16.92 -11.73 3.18
C ILE A 210 -17.67 -13.06 3.39
#